data_ce7d68f6e28863f0404a9428f1e92115
#
_entry.id   ce7d68f6e28863f0404a9428f1e92115
#
_cell.length_a   1.000
_cell.length_b   1.000
_cell.length_c   1.000
_cell.angle_alpha   90.00
_cell.angle_beta   90.00
_cell.angle_gamma   90.00
#
_symmetry.space_group_name_H-M   'P 1'
#
loop_
_entity.id
_entity.type
_entity.pdbx_description
1 polymer ?
#
loop_
_entity_poly.entity_id
_entity_poly.type
_entity_poly.pdbx_seq_one_letter_code
_entity_poly.pdbx_strand_id
1 'polypeptide(L)'
;METRRKIPYGVMNYEELVRECYFVDNTKHIRELEAVKTPVFLRPKRFGKSVWCSVLAHYYDVNLKGRFQELFGETDIGRNPTPLANSFLVLRFNFSTIEVGTLAEIERNFFALVTRSVQLFAKQYEKLADWSCAFAAENPADMIDAVRGIVRANNLPPIYVIIDEYDNFTNELVVSNRDSEYDAICGHDNAGGLPRDSFFKAFFKSFKAGLEEGNVGRTYFTGVLPITLDDLSSGFNVGTVVSLRKNLLGMVGFTQMQVEQYVERIFADYGFEPSLKSSVLSDLKAFYDGYHFTPGAEPLYNSTICNWYLQCFVEEGGEIPRTVIDTNIRTDVG
;
A
#
# COMPACT_ATOMS: atom_id res chain seq x y z
N MET A 1 -19.12 24.74 16.87
CA MET A 1 -17.63 24.62 16.87
C MET A 1 -17.28 23.66 15.75
N GLU A 2 -16.63 24.15 14.71
CA GLU A 2 -16.04 23.22 13.72
C GLU A 2 -15.03 22.35 14.46
N THR A 3 -15.20 21.04 14.34
CA THR A 3 -14.27 20.07 14.94
C THR A 3 -12.93 20.21 14.22
N ARG A 4 -11.88 20.59 14.95
CA ARG A 4 -10.51 20.69 14.41
C ARG A 4 -10.10 19.35 13.80
N ARG A 5 -9.41 19.38 12.66
CA ARG A 5 -8.87 18.18 12.03
C ARG A 5 -7.79 17.55 12.92
N LYS A 6 -7.72 16.23 12.93
CA LYS A 6 -6.72 15.45 13.67
C LYS A 6 -5.44 15.27 12.85
N ILE A 7 -4.32 15.08 13.54
CA ILE A 7 -3.08 14.59 12.90
C ILE A 7 -3.26 13.10 12.56
N PRO A 8 -2.98 12.65 11.32
CA PRO A 8 -3.27 11.29 10.89
C PRO A 8 -2.20 10.26 11.31
N TYR A 9 -1.73 10.30 12.55
CA TYR A 9 -0.82 9.28 13.05
C TYR A 9 -1.59 7.98 13.32
N GLY A 10 -1.15 6.88 12.69
CA GLY A 10 -1.81 5.58 12.81
C GLY A 10 -3.07 5.40 11.94
N VAL A 11 -3.52 6.42 11.22
CA VAL A 11 -4.69 6.34 10.34
C VAL A 11 -4.28 5.82 8.97
N MET A 12 -4.85 4.67 8.56
CA MET A 12 -4.56 4.01 7.29
C MET A 12 -5.75 4.01 6.33
N ASN A 13 -6.95 4.27 6.80
CA ASN A 13 -8.16 4.31 5.99
C ASN A 13 -8.33 5.67 5.34
N TYR A 14 -8.44 5.69 4.01
CA TYR A 14 -8.54 6.94 3.24
C TYR A 14 -9.81 7.73 3.56
N GLU A 15 -10.95 7.06 3.75
CA GLU A 15 -12.21 7.73 4.07
C GLU A 15 -12.14 8.44 5.43
N GLU A 16 -11.59 7.77 6.45
CA GLU A 16 -11.34 8.36 7.76
C GLU A 16 -10.38 9.56 7.64
N LEU A 17 -9.30 9.37 6.87
CA LEU A 17 -8.27 10.36 6.66
C LEU A 17 -8.85 11.67 6.07
N VAL A 18 -9.63 11.60 5.01
CA VAL A 18 -10.18 12.82 4.36
C VAL A 18 -11.29 13.49 5.15
N ARG A 19 -12.03 12.73 5.95
CA ARG A 19 -13.13 13.26 6.77
C ARG A 19 -12.64 13.92 8.05
N GLU A 20 -11.70 13.32 8.75
CA GLU A 20 -11.36 13.70 10.13
C GLU A 20 -9.96 14.30 10.28
N CYS A 21 -9.05 14.03 9.35
CA CYS A 21 -7.65 14.36 9.52
C CYS A 21 -7.14 15.41 8.53
N TYR A 22 -5.94 15.92 8.80
CA TYR A 22 -5.18 16.64 7.78
C TYR A 22 -4.71 15.67 6.72
N PHE A 23 -5.01 15.96 5.48
CA PHE A 23 -4.59 15.17 4.35
C PHE A 23 -3.59 15.95 3.48
N VAL A 24 -2.40 15.38 3.30
CA VAL A 24 -1.41 15.88 2.32
C VAL A 24 -1.69 15.17 1.00
N ASP A 25 -2.15 15.93 0.03
CA ASP A 25 -2.66 15.40 -1.23
C ASP A 25 -1.56 15.07 -2.23
N ASN A 26 -1.32 13.78 -2.43
CA ASN A 26 -0.44 13.22 -3.45
C ASN A 26 -1.22 12.56 -4.60
N THR A 27 -2.55 12.72 -4.67
CA THR A 27 -3.41 12.01 -5.63
C THR A 27 -3.12 12.34 -7.10
N LYS A 28 -2.43 13.45 -7.40
CA LYS A 28 -1.93 13.78 -8.75
C LYS A 28 -1.12 12.64 -9.39
N HIS A 29 -0.42 11.86 -8.56
CA HIS A 29 0.41 10.75 -9.03
C HIS A 29 -0.39 9.53 -9.52
N ILE A 30 -1.70 9.48 -9.31
CA ILE A 30 -2.58 8.44 -9.86
C ILE A 30 -2.50 8.45 -11.40
N ARG A 31 -2.55 9.63 -12.04
CA ARG A 31 -2.43 9.77 -13.50
C ARG A 31 -1.12 9.19 -14.03
N GLU A 32 -0.03 9.50 -13.35
CA GLU A 32 1.30 9.00 -13.72
C GLU A 32 1.43 7.49 -13.51
N LEU A 33 0.82 6.98 -12.42
CA LEU A 33 0.82 5.55 -12.10
C LEU A 33 0.05 4.74 -13.14
N GLU A 34 -1.01 5.29 -13.71
CA GLU A 34 -1.84 4.65 -14.74
C GLU A 34 -1.08 4.37 -16.05
N ALA A 35 0.03 5.04 -16.33
CA ALA A 35 0.91 4.72 -17.44
C ALA A 35 1.54 3.31 -17.35
N VAL A 36 1.51 2.69 -16.15
CA VAL A 36 2.03 1.34 -15.92
C VAL A 36 0.90 0.43 -15.46
N LYS A 37 0.67 -0.68 -16.18
CA LYS A 37 -0.43 -1.61 -15.90
C LYS A 37 -0.21 -2.40 -14.61
N THR A 38 1.05 -2.71 -14.30
CA THR A 38 1.47 -3.59 -13.20
C THR A 38 2.62 -2.96 -12.39
N PRO A 39 2.41 -1.78 -11.78
CA PRO A 39 3.47 -1.12 -11.04
C PRO A 39 3.79 -1.83 -9.73
N VAL A 40 5.09 -1.88 -9.42
CA VAL A 40 5.64 -2.28 -8.14
C VAL A 40 6.35 -1.08 -7.52
N PHE A 41 5.93 -0.69 -6.34
CA PHE A 41 6.45 0.50 -5.67
C PHE A 41 7.07 0.16 -4.32
N LEU A 42 8.36 0.39 -4.21
CA LEU A 42 9.17 0.06 -3.05
C LEU A 42 9.57 1.33 -2.28
N ARG A 43 9.37 1.33 -0.98
CA ARG A 43 9.81 2.37 -0.05
C ARG A 43 10.10 1.76 1.33
N PRO A 44 10.96 2.37 2.12
CA PRO A 44 11.15 2.00 3.52
C PRO A 44 9.82 1.94 4.28
N LYS A 45 9.81 1.25 5.40
CA LYS A 45 8.64 1.21 6.30
C LYS A 45 8.23 2.66 6.70
N ARG A 46 6.91 2.89 6.89
CA ARG A 46 6.34 4.14 7.42
C ARG A 46 6.32 5.36 6.49
N PHE A 47 6.55 5.14 5.20
CA PHE A 47 6.41 6.19 4.18
C PHE A 47 4.97 6.43 3.72
N GLY A 48 3.96 5.76 4.30
CA GLY A 48 2.56 5.93 3.90
C GLY A 48 2.11 5.00 2.77
N LYS A 49 2.84 3.89 2.48
CA LYS A 49 2.47 2.91 1.44
C LYS A 49 1.06 2.35 1.62
N SER A 50 0.70 1.94 2.85
CA SER A 50 -0.62 1.37 3.15
C SER A 50 -1.75 2.38 3.01
N VAL A 51 -1.51 3.65 3.36
CA VAL A 51 -2.44 4.77 3.09
C VAL A 51 -2.64 4.91 1.59
N TRP A 52 -1.56 4.86 0.79
CA TRP A 52 -1.65 4.93 -0.66
C TRP A 52 -2.43 3.76 -1.26
N CYS A 53 -2.24 2.53 -0.76
CA CYS A 53 -3.08 1.38 -1.12
C CYS A 53 -4.57 1.66 -0.83
N SER A 54 -4.87 2.33 0.28
CA SER A 54 -6.24 2.73 0.62
C SER A 54 -6.77 3.80 -0.34
N VAL A 55 -5.97 4.80 -0.70
CA VAL A 55 -6.33 5.82 -1.72
C VAL A 55 -6.70 5.15 -3.04
N LEU A 56 -5.84 4.28 -3.55
CA LEU A 56 -6.08 3.57 -4.82
C LEU A 56 -7.36 2.70 -4.74
N ALA A 57 -7.55 2.00 -3.63
CA ALA A 57 -8.74 1.18 -3.43
C ALA A 57 -10.03 2.00 -3.51
N HIS A 58 -10.06 3.18 -2.87
CA HIS A 58 -11.25 4.05 -2.92
C HIS A 58 -11.42 4.71 -4.30
N TYR A 59 -10.32 5.06 -4.96
CA TYR A 59 -10.39 5.71 -6.27
C TYR A 59 -10.94 4.79 -7.36
N TYR A 60 -10.54 3.51 -7.34
CA TYR A 60 -10.88 2.58 -8.42
C TYR A 60 -12.15 1.77 -8.18
N ASP A 61 -12.66 1.70 -6.94
CA ASP A 61 -13.80 0.85 -6.59
C ASP A 61 -15.10 1.33 -7.24
N VAL A 62 -15.70 0.45 -8.05
CA VAL A 62 -16.97 0.70 -8.74
C VAL A 62 -18.13 1.03 -7.76
N ASN A 63 -18.11 0.47 -6.55
CA ASN A 63 -19.13 0.72 -5.53
C ASN A 63 -19.10 2.13 -4.97
N LEU A 64 -17.98 2.85 -5.13
CA LEU A 64 -17.80 4.20 -4.60
C LEU A 64 -18.12 5.30 -5.61
N LYS A 65 -18.61 4.95 -6.81
CA LYS A 65 -18.95 5.91 -7.87
C LYS A 65 -19.91 7.01 -7.39
N GLY A 66 -20.93 6.66 -6.61
CA GLY A 66 -21.90 7.61 -6.06
C GLY A 66 -21.35 8.52 -4.96
N ARG A 67 -20.17 8.20 -4.42
CA ARG A 67 -19.50 8.93 -3.34
C ARG A 67 -18.21 9.61 -3.79
N PHE A 68 -17.93 9.61 -5.10
CA PHE A 68 -16.67 10.13 -5.64
C PHE A 68 -16.41 11.58 -5.23
N GLN A 69 -17.41 12.45 -5.35
CA GLN A 69 -17.27 13.85 -4.97
C GLN A 69 -17.03 14.06 -3.47
N GLU A 70 -17.65 13.26 -2.63
CA GLU A 70 -17.43 13.26 -1.18
C GLU A 70 -15.98 12.91 -0.83
N LEU A 71 -15.42 11.90 -1.49
CA LEU A 71 -14.12 11.35 -1.16
C LEU A 71 -12.96 12.07 -1.85
N PHE A 72 -13.16 12.53 -3.09
CA PHE A 72 -12.07 13.05 -3.93
C PHE A 72 -12.29 14.48 -4.41
N GLY A 73 -13.48 15.09 -4.23
CA GLY A 73 -13.82 16.39 -4.82
C GLY A 73 -12.81 17.51 -4.52
N GLU A 74 -12.21 17.50 -3.34
CA GLU A 74 -11.22 18.50 -2.91
C GLU A 74 -9.78 18.15 -3.34
N THR A 75 -9.53 16.94 -3.86
CA THR A 75 -8.19 16.46 -4.24
C THR A 75 -7.82 16.84 -5.67
N ASP A 76 -6.52 16.78 -5.98
CA ASP A 76 -6.01 17.03 -7.34
C ASP A 76 -6.64 16.09 -8.38
N ILE A 77 -6.69 14.78 -8.06
CA ILE A 77 -7.27 13.80 -8.97
C ILE A 77 -8.79 13.95 -9.08
N GLY A 78 -9.45 14.43 -8.03
CA GLY A 78 -10.90 14.64 -8.02
C GLY A 78 -11.35 15.79 -8.91
N ARG A 79 -10.54 16.86 -9.03
CA ARG A 79 -10.80 17.98 -9.94
C ARG A 79 -10.70 17.60 -11.43
N ASN A 80 -9.90 16.60 -11.74
CA ASN A 80 -9.73 16.11 -13.10
C ASN A 80 -9.49 14.58 -13.09
N PRO A 81 -10.54 13.77 -12.84
CA PRO A 81 -10.42 12.34 -12.73
C PRO A 81 -10.08 11.67 -14.05
N THR A 82 -9.42 10.51 -13.99
CA THR A 82 -9.14 9.69 -15.15
C THR A 82 -10.39 8.89 -15.56
N PRO A 83 -10.44 8.37 -16.78
CA PRO A 83 -11.50 7.46 -17.22
C PRO A 83 -11.58 6.16 -16.41
N LEU A 84 -10.51 5.82 -15.65
CA LEU A 84 -10.44 4.61 -14.83
C LEU A 84 -11.01 4.79 -13.41
N ALA A 85 -11.39 5.99 -13.01
CA ALA A 85 -12.06 6.23 -11.73
C ALA A 85 -13.31 5.37 -11.60
N ASN A 86 -13.44 4.67 -10.45
CA ASN A 86 -14.59 3.83 -10.11
C ASN A 86 -14.97 2.81 -11.21
N SER A 87 -13.99 2.16 -11.83
CA SER A 87 -14.19 1.24 -12.96
C SER A 87 -13.76 -0.21 -12.70
N PHE A 88 -13.35 -0.54 -11.46
CA PHE A 88 -12.83 -1.86 -11.11
C PHE A 88 -13.55 -2.47 -9.89
N LEU A 89 -13.49 -3.80 -9.81
CA LEU A 89 -13.65 -4.53 -8.55
C LEU A 89 -12.29 -4.54 -7.86
N VAL A 90 -12.20 -4.11 -6.61
CA VAL A 90 -10.91 -3.96 -5.92
C VAL A 90 -10.66 -5.14 -4.97
N LEU A 91 -9.65 -5.96 -5.27
CA LEU A 91 -9.22 -7.08 -4.44
C LEU A 91 -7.90 -6.71 -3.73
N ARG A 92 -7.93 -6.72 -2.39
CA ARG A 92 -6.80 -6.26 -1.56
C ARG A 92 -6.23 -7.39 -0.73
N PHE A 93 -4.90 -7.43 -0.66
CA PHE A 93 -4.13 -8.28 0.24
C PHE A 93 -3.15 -7.43 1.04
N ASN A 94 -2.91 -7.83 2.29
CA ASN A 94 -1.86 -7.25 3.12
C ASN A 94 -1.04 -8.38 3.74
N PHE A 95 0.19 -8.57 3.29
CA PHE A 95 1.03 -9.67 3.72
C PHE A 95 1.81 -9.40 5.02
N SER A 96 1.65 -8.20 5.61
CA SER A 96 2.29 -7.87 6.90
C SER A 96 1.86 -8.76 8.07
N THR A 97 0.73 -9.46 7.92
CA THR A 97 0.15 -10.31 8.96
C THR A 97 0.52 -11.80 8.83
N ILE A 98 1.35 -12.16 7.85
CA ILE A 98 1.81 -13.54 7.69
C ILE A 98 2.95 -13.78 8.67
N GLU A 99 2.68 -14.61 9.68
CA GLU A 99 3.69 -15.02 10.66
C GLU A 99 4.63 -16.06 10.06
N VAL A 100 5.92 -15.88 10.31
CA VAL A 100 6.99 -16.77 9.85
C VAL A 100 7.17 -17.91 10.85
N GLY A 101 6.74 -19.11 10.46
CA GLY A 101 6.88 -20.36 11.18
C GLY A 101 7.54 -21.42 10.29
N THR A 102 7.19 -22.69 10.44
CA THR A 102 7.55 -23.76 9.49
C THR A 102 6.94 -23.47 8.12
N LEU A 103 7.49 -24.06 7.06
CA LEU A 103 6.95 -23.90 5.69
C LEU A 103 5.45 -24.23 5.62
N ALA A 104 5.01 -25.30 6.29
CA ALA A 104 3.59 -25.68 6.34
C ALA A 104 2.72 -24.66 7.10
N GLU A 105 3.26 -23.99 8.12
CA GLU A 105 2.57 -22.92 8.82
C GLU A 105 2.47 -21.65 7.96
N ILE A 106 3.54 -21.28 7.27
CA ILE A 106 3.53 -20.14 6.34
C ILE A 106 2.48 -20.38 5.23
N GLU A 107 2.48 -21.55 4.60
CA GLU A 107 1.51 -21.90 3.57
C GLU A 107 0.06 -21.84 4.08
N ARG A 108 -0.20 -22.40 5.27
CA ARG A 108 -1.51 -22.34 5.91
C ARG A 108 -1.93 -20.90 6.22
N ASN A 109 -1.02 -20.08 6.80
CA ASN A 109 -1.29 -18.69 7.14
C ASN A 109 -1.54 -17.85 5.87
N PHE A 110 -0.77 -18.11 4.81
CA PHE A 110 -0.97 -17.48 3.52
C PHE A 110 -2.35 -17.83 2.93
N PHE A 111 -2.73 -19.11 2.94
CA PHE A 111 -4.06 -19.52 2.44
C PHE A 111 -5.19 -18.91 3.28
N ALA A 112 -5.05 -18.88 4.60
CA ALA A 112 -6.03 -18.23 5.48
C ALA A 112 -6.18 -16.73 5.18
N LEU A 113 -5.07 -16.03 4.91
CA LEU A 113 -5.08 -14.62 4.52
C LEU A 113 -5.79 -14.43 3.17
N VAL A 114 -5.45 -15.23 2.17
CA VAL A 114 -6.09 -15.14 0.84
C VAL A 114 -7.59 -15.41 0.96
N THR A 115 -7.99 -16.45 1.71
CA THR A 115 -9.40 -16.78 1.95
C THR A 115 -10.13 -15.60 2.60
N ARG A 116 -9.56 -15.00 3.64
CA ARG A 116 -10.16 -13.82 4.30
C ARG A 116 -10.29 -12.64 3.35
N SER A 117 -9.28 -12.37 2.53
CA SER A 117 -9.31 -11.29 1.55
C SER A 117 -10.39 -11.50 0.50
N VAL A 118 -10.56 -12.73 0.00
CA VAL A 118 -11.62 -13.09 -0.94
C VAL A 118 -13.00 -13.03 -0.27
N GLN A 119 -13.14 -13.41 1.01
CA GLN A 119 -14.39 -13.25 1.76
C GLN A 119 -14.82 -11.78 1.86
N LEU A 120 -13.88 -10.88 2.17
CA LEU A 120 -14.16 -9.44 2.21
C LEU A 120 -14.57 -8.91 0.84
N PHE A 121 -13.87 -9.32 -0.22
CA PHE A 121 -14.19 -8.99 -1.60
C PHE A 121 -15.59 -9.51 -1.98
N ALA A 122 -15.89 -10.76 -1.72
CA ALA A 122 -17.19 -11.36 -1.99
C ALA A 122 -18.33 -10.62 -1.27
N LYS A 123 -18.11 -10.24 0.00
CA LYS A 123 -19.07 -9.45 0.77
C LYS A 123 -19.28 -8.05 0.19
N GLN A 124 -18.19 -7.39 -0.24
CA GLN A 124 -18.25 -6.07 -0.85
C GLN A 124 -19.03 -6.06 -2.17
N TYR A 125 -18.98 -7.15 -2.93
CA TYR A 125 -19.59 -7.30 -4.24
C TYR A 125 -20.70 -8.36 -4.26
N GLU A 126 -21.31 -8.70 -3.11
CA GLU A 126 -22.36 -9.72 -2.99
C GLU A 126 -23.58 -9.48 -3.88
N LYS A 127 -23.86 -8.21 -4.25
CA LYS A 127 -24.96 -7.83 -5.12
C LYS A 127 -24.67 -8.03 -6.61
N LEU A 128 -23.44 -8.27 -7.00
CA LEU A 128 -23.01 -8.36 -8.39
C LEU A 128 -22.98 -9.81 -8.90
N ALA A 129 -22.66 -10.77 -8.03
CA ALA A 129 -22.60 -12.18 -8.37
C ALA A 129 -22.66 -13.07 -7.11
N ASP A 130 -22.88 -14.37 -7.33
CA ASP A 130 -22.66 -15.41 -6.33
C ASP A 130 -21.16 -15.80 -6.34
N TRP A 131 -20.47 -15.56 -5.23
CA TRP A 131 -19.06 -15.84 -5.05
C TRP A 131 -18.78 -17.18 -4.36
N SER A 132 -19.82 -17.98 -4.07
CA SER A 132 -19.71 -19.20 -3.23
C SER A 132 -18.76 -20.25 -3.79
N CYS A 133 -18.69 -20.41 -5.12
CA CYS A 133 -17.81 -21.40 -5.73
C CYS A 133 -16.32 -21.11 -5.53
N ALA A 134 -15.91 -19.86 -5.24
CA ALA A 134 -14.53 -19.53 -4.93
C ALA A 134 -14.07 -20.19 -3.62
N PHE A 135 -14.97 -20.44 -2.69
CA PHE A 135 -14.66 -21.03 -1.38
C PHE A 135 -14.56 -22.57 -1.39
N ALA A 136 -14.83 -23.20 -2.52
CA ALA A 136 -14.58 -24.62 -2.71
C ALA A 136 -13.12 -24.93 -3.10
N ALA A 137 -12.31 -23.91 -3.33
CA ALA A 137 -10.89 -24.05 -3.71
C ALA A 137 -10.05 -24.58 -2.53
N GLU A 138 -9.13 -25.48 -2.85
CA GLU A 138 -8.23 -26.13 -1.87
C GLU A 138 -6.89 -25.40 -1.70
N ASN A 139 -6.60 -24.42 -2.55
CA ASN A 139 -5.37 -23.62 -2.51
C ASN A 139 -5.61 -22.18 -2.97
N PRO A 140 -4.67 -21.25 -2.68
CA PRO A 140 -4.80 -19.83 -3.03
C PRO A 140 -4.95 -19.55 -4.52
N ALA A 141 -4.23 -20.27 -5.39
CA ALA A 141 -4.25 -20.04 -6.83
C ALA A 141 -5.63 -20.38 -7.43
N ASP A 142 -6.17 -21.56 -7.09
CA ASP A 142 -7.49 -22.00 -7.55
C ASP A 142 -8.60 -21.07 -7.05
N MET A 143 -8.45 -20.53 -5.83
CA MET A 143 -9.40 -19.54 -5.29
C MET A 143 -9.44 -18.27 -6.14
N ILE A 144 -8.27 -17.74 -6.53
CA ILE A 144 -8.18 -16.57 -7.39
C ILE A 144 -8.71 -16.89 -8.79
N ASP A 145 -8.42 -18.06 -9.33
CA ASP A 145 -8.93 -18.48 -10.64
C ASP A 145 -10.45 -18.62 -10.65
N ALA A 146 -11.04 -19.12 -9.56
CA ALA A 146 -12.50 -19.17 -9.41
C ALA A 146 -13.11 -17.75 -9.35
N VAL A 147 -12.51 -16.82 -8.59
CA VAL A 147 -12.95 -15.41 -8.56
C VAL A 147 -12.89 -14.79 -9.96
N ARG A 148 -11.81 -14.99 -10.71
CA ARG A 148 -11.66 -14.53 -12.10
C ARG A 148 -12.70 -15.15 -13.03
N GLY A 149 -12.98 -16.44 -12.84
CA GLY A 149 -14.03 -17.16 -13.56
C GLY A 149 -15.41 -16.56 -13.36
N ILE A 150 -15.76 -16.19 -12.12
CA ILE A 150 -17.02 -15.51 -11.78
C ILE A 150 -17.09 -14.13 -12.47
N VAL A 151 -16.05 -13.35 -12.39
CA VAL A 151 -15.97 -12.01 -13.04
C VAL A 151 -16.25 -12.14 -14.53
N ARG A 152 -15.61 -13.10 -15.20
CA ARG A 152 -15.79 -13.34 -16.63
C ARG A 152 -17.20 -13.85 -16.96
N ALA A 153 -17.70 -14.82 -16.22
CA ALA A 153 -19.02 -15.43 -16.47
C ALA A 153 -20.18 -14.42 -16.34
N ASN A 154 -20.04 -13.43 -15.47
CA ASN A 154 -21.05 -12.42 -15.21
C ASN A 154 -20.79 -11.09 -15.92
N ASN A 155 -19.78 -10.99 -16.80
CA ASN A 155 -19.38 -9.76 -17.50
C ASN A 155 -19.19 -8.57 -16.55
N LEU A 156 -18.57 -8.80 -15.38
CA LEU A 156 -18.32 -7.77 -14.38
C LEU A 156 -17.14 -6.89 -14.79
N PRO A 157 -17.02 -5.69 -14.19
CA PRO A 157 -15.78 -4.90 -14.32
C PRO A 157 -14.55 -5.71 -13.94
N PRO A 158 -13.40 -5.48 -14.58
CA PRO A 158 -12.18 -6.22 -14.27
C PRO A 158 -11.70 -5.95 -12.84
N ILE A 159 -10.88 -6.85 -12.31
CA ILE A 159 -10.31 -6.73 -10.97
C ILE A 159 -9.10 -5.80 -11.00
N TYR A 160 -9.01 -4.87 -10.04
CA TYR A 160 -7.77 -4.19 -9.63
C TYR A 160 -7.22 -4.88 -8.40
N VAL A 161 -6.05 -5.50 -8.53
CA VAL A 161 -5.40 -6.22 -7.43
C VAL A 161 -4.41 -5.29 -6.72
N ILE A 162 -4.55 -5.14 -5.41
CA ILE A 162 -3.64 -4.36 -4.57
C ILE A 162 -3.01 -5.31 -3.55
N ILE A 163 -1.68 -5.42 -3.55
CA ILE A 163 -0.92 -6.20 -2.55
C ILE A 163 0.00 -5.25 -1.79
N ASP A 164 -0.31 -5.06 -0.50
CA ASP A 164 0.53 -4.31 0.41
C ASP A 164 1.51 -5.24 1.11
N GLU A 165 2.77 -4.77 1.26
CA GLU A 165 3.87 -5.50 1.89
C GLU A 165 4.07 -6.92 1.33
N TYR A 166 4.10 -7.02 -0.02
CA TYR A 166 4.19 -8.31 -0.73
C TYR A 166 5.43 -9.14 -0.35
N ASP A 167 6.47 -8.50 0.15
CA ASP A 167 7.77 -9.06 0.48
C ASP A 167 8.00 -9.25 2.00
N ASN A 168 7.02 -8.94 2.86
CA ASN A 168 7.25 -8.86 4.30
C ASN A 168 7.73 -10.19 4.92
N PHE A 169 7.00 -11.29 4.71
CA PHE A 169 7.37 -12.57 5.32
C PHE A 169 8.59 -13.21 4.65
N THR A 170 8.83 -12.96 3.36
CA THR A 170 10.03 -13.43 2.66
C THR A 170 11.27 -12.67 3.12
N ASN A 171 11.17 -11.37 3.36
CA ASN A 171 12.26 -10.58 3.96
C ASN A 171 12.60 -11.06 5.38
N GLU A 172 11.59 -11.44 6.17
CA GLU A 172 11.82 -11.98 7.51
C GLU A 172 12.56 -13.31 7.48
N LEU A 173 12.30 -14.17 6.48
CA LEU A 173 13.05 -15.41 6.27
C LEU A 173 14.52 -15.12 5.95
N VAL A 174 14.80 -14.17 5.06
CA VAL A 174 16.17 -13.78 4.70
C VAL A 174 16.92 -13.23 5.92
N VAL A 175 16.31 -12.32 6.68
CA VAL A 175 16.92 -11.74 7.89
C VAL A 175 17.17 -12.80 8.96
N SER A 176 16.32 -13.83 9.05
CA SER A 176 16.44 -14.93 10.02
C SER A 176 17.35 -16.06 9.54
N ASN A 177 18.06 -15.91 8.42
CA ASN A 177 18.92 -16.93 7.78
C ASN A 177 18.19 -18.28 7.53
N ARG A 178 16.94 -18.19 7.06
CA ARG A 178 16.09 -19.35 6.73
C ARG A 178 16.02 -19.58 5.23
N ASP A 179 17.19 -19.74 4.62
CA ASP A 179 17.36 -19.83 3.16
C ASP A 179 16.59 -21.00 2.55
N SER A 180 16.50 -22.15 3.25
CA SER A 180 15.78 -23.33 2.75
C SER A 180 14.27 -23.08 2.59
N GLU A 181 13.66 -22.38 3.54
CA GLU A 181 12.24 -22.02 3.48
C GLU A 181 12.00 -20.91 2.45
N TYR A 182 12.92 -19.95 2.37
CA TYR A 182 12.87 -18.92 1.34
C TYR A 182 12.93 -19.55 -0.07
N ASP A 183 13.89 -20.41 -0.33
CA ASP A 183 14.05 -21.11 -1.60
C ASP A 183 12.81 -21.94 -1.96
N ALA A 184 12.23 -22.64 -0.98
CA ALA A 184 10.99 -23.40 -1.18
C ALA A 184 9.79 -22.52 -1.55
N ILE A 185 9.69 -21.33 -0.95
CA ILE A 185 8.61 -20.36 -1.21
C ILE A 185 8.82 -19.68 -2.57
N CYS A 186 10.05 -19.31 -2.90
CA CYS A 186 10.39 -18.70 -4.18
C CYS A 186 10.53 -19.71 -5.34
N GLY A 187 10.47 -21.01 -5.05
CA GLY A 187 10.53 -22.08 -6.05
C GLY A 187 11.94 -22.33 -6.59
N HIS A 188 12.96 -22.08 -5.77
CA HIS A 188 14.35 -22.41 -6.04
C HIS A 188 14.65 -23.81 -5.48
N ASP A 189 14.33 -24.87 -6.22
CA ASP A 189 14.57 -26.23 -5.74
C ASP A 189 15.98 -26.69 -6.06
N ASN A 190 16.84 -26.75 -5.04
CA ASN A 190 18.22 -27.28 -5.15
C ASN A 190 18.29 -28.82 -5.08
N ALA A 191 17.14 -29.51 -4.99
CA ALA A 191 17.11 -30.96 -4.72
C ALA A 191 16.96 -31.86 -5.94
N GLY A 192 17.23 -31.39 -7.18
CA GLY A 192 17.29 -32.22 -8.40
C GLY A 192 15.94 -32.82 -8.86
N GLY A 193 14.81 -32.35 -8.30
CA GLY A 193 13.46 -32.65 -8.78
C GLY A 193 13.00 -31.67 -9.84
N LEU A 194 11.91 -32.00 -10.57
CA LEU A 194 11.25 -31.02 -11.42
C LEU A 194 10.72 -29.88 -10.51
N PRO A 195 11.03 -28.60 -10.83
CA PRO A 195 10.58 -27.48 -10.01
C PRO A 195 9.05 -27.48 -9.94
N ARG A 196 8.49 -27.80 -8.77
CA ARG A 196 7.09 -27.56 -8.50
C ARG A 196 6.91 -26.07 -8.26
N ASP A 197 5.91 -25.47 -8.89
CA ASP A 197 5.52 -24.12 -8.52
C ASP A 197 5.16 -24.10 -7.03
N SER A 198 5.84 -23.26 -6.27
CA SER A 198 5.45 -23.01 -4.89
C SER A 198 4.03 -22.42 -4.85
N PHE A 199 3.34 -22.55 -3.71
CA PHE A 199 2.03 -21.93 -3.51
C PHE A 199 2.06 -20.43 -3.80
N PHE A 200 3.14 -19.77 -3.44
CA PHE A 200 3.33 -18.33 -3.61
C PHE A 200 3.50 -17.97 -5.10
N LYS A 201 4.31 -18.72 -5.82
CA LYS A 201 4.51 -18.55 -7.26
C LYS A 201 3.24 -18.84 -8.06
N ALA A 202 2.52 -19.91 -7.70
CA ALA A 202 1.23 -20.27 -8.31
C ALA A 202 0.18 -19.16 -8.12
N PHE A 203 0.13 -18.57 -6.93
CA PHE A 203 -0.75 -17.44 -6.64
C PHE A 203 -0.49 -16.23 -7.56
N PHE A 204 0.77 -15.83 -7.77
CA PHE A 204 1.10 -14.74 -8.69
C PHE A 204 0.84 -15.10 -10.16
N LYS A 205 1.03 -16.36 -10.56
CA LYS A 205 0.70 -16.84 -11.90
C LYS A 205 -0.79 -16.68 -12.23
N SER A 206 -1.68 -16.87 -11.26
CA SER A 206 -3.12 -16.65 -11.43
C SER A 206 -3.42 -15.19 -11.83
N PHE A 207 -2.75 -14.21 -11.22
CA PHE A 207 -2.93 -12.82 -11.62
C PHE A 207 -2.33 -12.51 -12.99
N LYS A 208 -1.19 -13.10 -13.34
CA LYS A 208 -0.61 -12.97 -14.68
C LYS A 208 -1.59 -13.49 -15.74
N ALA A 209 -2.13 -14.69 -15.57
CA ALA A 209 -3.14 -15.23 -16.46
C ALA A 209 -4.37 -14.31 -16.54
N GLY A 210 -4.81 -13.74 -15.41
CA GLY A 210 -5.90 -12.77 -15.37
C GLY A 210 -5.65 -11.48 -16.16
N LEU A 211 -4.41 -10.99 -16.15
CA LEU A 211 -3.99 -9.82 -16.94
C LEU A 211 -4.00 -10.13 -18.45
N GLU A 212 -3.61 -11.34 -18.84
CA GLU A 212 -3.64 -11.82 -20.23
C GLU A 212 -5.08 -12.01 -20.73
N GLU A 213 -5.96 -12.55 -19.89
CA GLU A 213 -7.38 -12.76 -20.20
C GLU A 213 -8.26 -11.50 -20.06
N GLY A 214 -7.76 -10.45 -19.42
CA GLY A 214 -8.45 -9.18 -19.24
C GLY A 214 -9.44 -9.13 -18.06
N ASN A 215 -9.61 -10.20 -17.30
CA ASN A 215 -10.44 -10.22 -16.08
C ASN A 215 -9.70 -9.65 -14.84
N VAL A 216 -8.39 -9.57 -14.87
CA VAL A 216 -7.59 -8.65 -14.04
C VAL A 216 -7.17 -7.48 -14.93
N GLY A 217 -7.64 -6.29 -14.62
CA GLY A 217 -7.35 -5.10 -15.41
C GLY A 217 -6.00 -4.51 -15.08
N ARG A 218 -5.66 -4.43 -13.79
CA ARG A 218 -4.42 -3.82 -13.28
C ARG A 218 -4.01 -4.47 -11.96
N THR A 219 -2.72 -4.30 -11.62
CA THR A 219 -2.21 -4.62 -10.28
C THR A 219 -1.42 -3.45 -9.71
N TYR A 220 -1.32 -3.37 -8.39
CA TYR A 220 -0.40 -2.48 -7.66
C TYR A 220 0.20 -3.27 -6.49
N PHE A 221 1.50 -3.40 -6.49
CA PHE A 221 2.22 -4.08 -5.41
C PHE A 221 3.12 -3.08 -4.69
N THR A 222 3.18 -3.19 -3.37
CA THR A 222 4.10 -2.38 -2.58
C THR A 222 4.82 -3.23 -1.53
N GLY A 223 6.08 -2.86 -1.29
CA GLY A 223 6.99 -3.56 -0.38
C GLY A 223 8.18 -2.68 0.01
N VAL A 224 9.21 -3.31 0.51
CA VAL A 224 10.46 -2.67 0.95
C VAL A 224 11.62 -3.01 0.02
N LEU A 225 11.78 -4.28 -0.37
CA LEU A 225 12.91 -4.78 -1.14
C LEU A 225 12.46 -5.45 -2.45
N PRO A 226 13.26 -5.38 -3.53
CA PRO A 226 12.94 -6.00 -4.81
C PRO A 226 13.24 -7.50 -4.86
N ILE A 227 13.96 -8.08 -3.89
CA ILE A 227 14.56 -9.43 -3.93
C ILE A 227 13.52 -10.48 -4.31
N THR A 228 12.39 -10.52 -3.61
CA THR A 228 11.32 -11.50 -3.86
C THR A 228 10.73 -11.41 -5.27
N LEU A 229 10.74 -10.23 -5.91
CA LEU A 229 10.22 -10.07 -7.28
C LEU A 229 11.14 -10.71 -8.31
N ASP A 230 12.44 -10.58 -8.14
CA ASP A 230 13.42 -11.17 -9.06
C ASP A 230 13.31 -12.70 -9.01
N ASP A 231 13.12 -13.27 -7.82
CA ASP A 231 12.95 -14.70 -7.60
C ASP A 231 11.59 -15.22 -8.09
N LEU A 232 10.54 -14.39 -7.97
CA LEU A 232 9.22 -14.69 -8.55
C LEU A 232 9.13 -14.39 -10.05
N SER A 233 10.21 -13.92 -10.69
CA SER A 233 10.20 -13.44 -12.09
C SER A 233 9.60 -14.45 -13.07
N SER A 234 9.77 -15.76 -12.85
CA SER A 234 9.12 -16.80 -13.67
C SER A 234 7.61 -16.91 -13.42
N GLY A 235 7.11 -16.48 -12.25
CA GLY A 235 5.68 -16.46 -11.89
C GLY A 235 4.97 -15.16 -12.26
N PHE A 236 5.66 -14.01 -12.10
CA PHE A 236 5.09 -12.69 -12.34
C PHE A 236 6.09 -11.74 -13.00
N ASN A 237 6.60 -12.10 -14.18
CA ASN A 237 7.55 -11.29 -14.96
C ASN A 237 6.92 -10.04 -15.62
N VAL A 238 5.70 -9.70 -15.30
CA VAL A 238 4.99 -8.53 -15.84
C VAL A 238 5.05 -7.31 -14.92
N GLY A 239 5.54 -7.48 -13.68
CA GLY A 239 5.70 -6.40 -12.71
C GLY A 239 6.77 -5.38 -13.15
N THR A 240 6.45 -4.10 -13.06
CA THR A 240 7.36 -3.01 -13.40
C THR A 240 7.71 -2.21 -12.15
N VAL A 241 8.96 -2.24 -11.71
CA VAL A 241 9.43 -1.41 -10.58
C VAL A 241 9.43 0.06 -11.01
N VAL A 242 8.65 0.88 -10.29
CA VAL A 242 8.46 2.31 -10.58
C VAL A 242 9.03 3.23 -9.51
N SER A 243 9.63 2.68 -8.48
CA SER A 243 10.08 3.37 -7.26
C SER A 243 11.03 4.54 -7.52
N LEU A 244 11.86 4.45 -8.58
CA LEU A 244 12.87 5.45 -8.91
C LEU A 244 12.46 6.37 -10.07
N ARG A 245 11.22 6.24 -10.57
CA ARG A 245 10.72 7.14 -11.61
C ARG A 245 10.49 8.53 -11.03
N LYS A 246 11.11 9.55 -11.64
CA LYS A 246 11.08 10.94 -11.14
C LYS A 246 9.66 11.47 -10.90
N ASN A 247 8.73 11.16 -11.78
CA ASN A 247 7.32 11.57 -11.68
C ASN A 247 6.50 10.83 -10.61
N LEU A 248 7.04 9.77 -10.01
CA LEU A 248 6.40 8.98 -8.95
C LEU A 248 7.13 9.06 -7.60
N LEU A 249 8.24 9.80 -7.50
CA LEU A 249 9.02 9.88 -6.26
C LEU A 249 8.19 10.37 -5.08
N GLY A 250 7.41 11.43 -5.27
CA GLY A 250 6.57 12.04 -4.24
C GLY A 250 5.20 11.38 -4.04
N MET A 251 4.98 10.17 -4.57
CA MET A 251 3.71 9.46 -4.43
C MET A 251 3.39 9.13 -2.98
N VAL A 252 4.40 8.87 -2.17
CA VAL A 252 4.33 8.72 -0.70
C VAL A 252 5.47 9.48 -0.04
N GLY A 253 5.34 9.77 1.24
CA GLY A 253 6.21 10.72 1.95
C GLY A 253 5.77 12.15 1.69
N PHE A 254 6.50 13.12 2.24
CA PHE A 254 6.23 14.54 2.08
C PHE A 254 7.43 15.27 1.48
N THR A 255 7.18 16.23 0.60
CA THR A 255 8.19 17.20 0.15
C THR A 255 8.37 18.32 1.18
N GLN A 256 9.46 19.08 1.09
CA GLN A 256 9.68 20.25 1.93
C GLN A 256 8.49 21.22 1.88
N MET A 257 8.03 21.56 0.70
CA MET A 257 6.89 22.47 0.50
C MET A 257 5.61 21.93 1.17
N GLN A 258 5.36 20.62 1.07
CA GLN A 258 4.18 20.01 1.70
C GLN A 258 4.28 20.06 3.24
N VAL A 259 5.47 19.83 3.80
CA VAL A 259 5.69 19.94 5.26
C VAL A 259 5.45 21.38 5.73
N GLU A 260 5.97 22.39 5.02
CA GLU A 260 5.74 23.80 5.33
C GLU A 260 4.26 24.17 5.31
N GLN A 261 3.53 23.78 4.26
CA GLN A 261 2.09 24.01 4.14
C GLN A 261 1.29 23.27 5.22
N TYR A 262 1.72 22.06 5.58
CA TYR A 262 1.07 21.26 6.60
C TYR A 262 1.21 21.90 7.98
N VAL A 263 2.45 22.30 8.35
CA VAL A 263 2.70 23.02 9.60
C VAL A 263 1.94 24.34 9.64
N GLU A 264 1.92 25.11 8.54
CA GLU A 264 1.14 26.36 8.45
C GLU A 264 -0.33 26.16 8.80
N ARG A 265 -0.95 25.14 8.21
CA ARG A 265 -2.38 24.84 8.48
C ARG A 265 -2.62 24.46 9.93
N ILE A 266 -1.74 23.62 10.54
CA ILE A 266 -1.84 23.23 11.94
C ILE A 266 -1.75 24.46 12.84
N PHE A 267 -0.77 25.34 12.59
CA PHE A 267 -0.59 26.55 13.39
C PHE A 267 -1.81 27.47 13.30
N ALA A 268 -2.37 27.66 12.11
CA ALA A 268 -3.56 28.47 11.91
C ALA A 268 -4.79 27.88 12.63
N ASP A 269 -5.04 26.58 12.47
CA ASP A 269 -6.23 25.92 13.01
C ASP A 269 -6.20 25.77 14.54
N TYR A 270 -4.99 25.59 15.11
CA TYR A 270 -4.81 25.45 16.57
C TYR A 270 -4.51 26.77 17.27
N GLY A 271 -4.15 27.82 16.53
CA GLY A 271 -3.81 29.13 17.08
C GLY A 271 -2.49 29.15 17.81
N PHE A 272 -1.51 28.36 17.34
CA PHE A 272 -0.17 28.35 17.95
C PHE A 272 0.64 29.61 17.63
N GLU A 273 1.57 29.96 18.53
CA GLU A 273 2.44 31.13 18.38
C GLU A 273 3.31 30.99 17.11
N PRO A 274 3.20 31.93 16.15
CA PRO A 274 3.95 31.88 14.89
C PRO A 274 5.48 31.78 15.04
N SER A 275 6.00 32.29 16.16
CA SER A 275 7.45 32.25 16.47
C SER A 275 8.01 30.84 16.64
N LEU A 276 7.17 29.86 17.01
CA LEU A 276 7.57 28.45 17.18
C LEU A 276 7.68 27.70 15.86
N LYS A 277 7.07 28.21 14.79
CA LYS A 277 7.01 27.54 13.49
C LYS A 277 8.39 27.22 12.92
N SER A 278 9.36 28.16 13.04
CA SER A 278 10.72 27.94 12.57
C SER A 278 11.42 26.80 13.31
N SER A 279 11.18 26.67 14.62
CA SER A 279 11.75 25.58 15.43
C SER A 279 11.15 24.22 15.03
N VAL A 280 9.81 24.13 14.88
CA VAL A 280 9.13 22.92 14.43
C VAL A 280 9.63 22.47 13.05
N LEU A 281 9.76 23.39 12.09
CA LEU A 281 10.29 23.08 10.76
C LEU A 281 11.76 22.67 10.79
N SER A 282 12.56 23.28 11.68
CA SER A 282 13.97 22.91 11.87
C SER A 282 14.10 21.49 12.41
N ASP A 283 13.30 21.12 13.41
CA ASP A 283 13.29 19.78 13.98
C ASP A 283 12.84 18.74 12.95
N LEU A 284 11.72 18.99 12.26
CA LEU A 284 11.25 18.09 11.20
C LEU A 284 12.33 17.86 10.15
N LYS A 285 13.03 18.91 9.74
CA LYS A 285 14.12 18.81 8.77
C LYS A 285 15.33 18.07 9.33
N ALA A 286 15.75 18.37 10.54
CA ALA A 286 16.95 17.78 11.14
C ALA A 286 16.80 16.27 11.39
N PHE A 287 15.59 15.80 11.76
CA PHE A 287 15.38 14.44 12.22
C PHE A 287 14.68 13.53 11.20
N TYR A 288 13.90 14.08 10.25
CA TYR A 288 12.99 13.29 9.42
C TYR A 288 13.12 13.54 7.92
N ASP A 289 13.94 14.49 7.49
CA ASP A 289 14.33 14.73 6.10
C ASP A 289 15.53 13.84 5.71
N GLY A 290 15.83 13.79 4.41
CA GLY A 290 17.08 13.22 3.90
C GLY A 290 16.94 11.90 3.18
N TYR A 291 15.76 11.42 2.89
CA TYR A 291 15.58 10.24 2.05
C TYR A 291 15.72 10.58 0.57
N HIS A 292 16.91 10.36 0.01
CA HIS A 292 17.21 10.55 -1.41
C HIS A 292 17.03 9.22 -2.16
N PHE A 293 16.03 9.12 -3.02
CA PHE A 293 15.73 7.90 -3.78
C PHE A 293 16.36 7.91 -5.18
N THR A 294 16.66 9.08 -5.73
CA THR A 294 17.25 9.24 -7.06
C THR A 294 18.23 10.41 -7.05
N PRO A 295 19.40 10.30 -7.70
CA PRO A 295 20.35 11.41 -7.79
C PRO A 295 19.72 12.68 -8.35
N GLY A 296 19.93 13.80 -7.67
CA GLY A 296 19.41 15.11 -8.08
C GLY A 296 17.92 15.34 -7.85
N ALA A 297 17.21 14.40 -7.21
CA ALA A 297 15.85 14.62 -6.74
C ALA A 297 15.81 15.29 -5.37
N GLU A 298 14.73 16.02 -5.10
CA GLU A 298 14.45 16.58 -3.79
C GLU A 298 14.33 15.45 -2.74
N PRO A 299 14.90 15.61 -1.54
CA PRO A 299 14.73 14.65 -0.46
C PRO A 299 13.27 14.63 0.02
N LEU A 300 12.85 13.49 0.56
CA LEU A 300 11.53 13.31 1.11
C LEU A 300 11.57 13.06 2.60
N TYR A 301 10.57 13.57 3.28
CA TYR A 301 10.30 13.28 4.69
C TYR A 301 9.54 11.97 4.85
N ASN A 302 9.85 11.22 5.91
CA ASN A 302 9.05 10.10 6.33
C ASN A 302 7.72 10.60 6.93
N SER A 303 6.61 10.36 6.23
CA SER A 303 5.30 10.93 6.59
C SER A 303 4.77 10.46 7.94
N THR A 304 5.01 9.20 8.31
CA THR A 304 4.51 8.66 9.58
C THR A 304 5.23 9.30 10.77
N ILE A 305 6.54 9.50 10.65
CA ILE A 305 7.33 10.10 11.74
C ILE A 305 7.03 11.59 11.85
N CYS A 306 6.84 12.30 10.73
CA CYS A 306 6.38 13.69 10.75
C CYS A 306 5.01 13.82 11.46
N ASN A 307 4.08 12.92 11.15
CA ASN A 307 2.76 12.92 11.80
C ASN A 307 2.88 12.64 13.30
N TRP A 308 3.74 11.72 13.71
CA TRP A 308 3.97 11.47 15.14
C TRP A 308 4.47 12.71 15.88
N TYR A 309 5.51 13.37 15.35
CA TYR A 309 6.06 14.60 15.94
C TYR A 309 4.99 15.70 16.05
N LEU A 310 4.24 15.92 14.97
CA LEU A 310 3.20 16.94 14.93
C LEU A 310 2.03 16.60 15.86
N GLN A 311 1.72 15.32 16.06
CA GLN A 311 0.74 14.89 17.03
C GLN A 311 1.20 15.21 18.46
N CYS A 312 2.43 14.85 18.83
CA CYS A 312 3.00 15.19 20.13
C CYS A 312 2.98 16.71 20.37
N PHE A 313 3.39 17.52 19.38
CA PHE A 313 3.37 18.97 19.45
C PHE A 313 1.96 19.51 19.73
N VAL A 314 0.94 18.98 19.05
CA VAL A 314 -0.45 19.39 19.25
C VAL A 314 -0.98 18.93 20.61
N GLU A 315 -0.70 17.70 21.03
CA GLU A 315 -1.14 17.13 22.32
C GLU A 315 -0.53 17.85 23.52
N GLU A 316 0.72 18.33 23.37
CA GLU A 316 1.43 19.13 24.39
C GLU A 316 1.06 20.62 24.32
N GLY A 317 0.03 20.99 23.57
CA GLY A 317 -0.49 22.36 23.51
C GLY A 317 0.42 23.37 22.79
N GLY A 318 1.32 22.88 21.93
CA GLY A 318 2.28 23.68 21.18
C GLY A 318 3.66 23.77 21.82
N GLU A 319 3.94 22.96 22.85
CA GLU A 319 5.31 22.79 23.35
C GLU A 319 6.15 21.94 22.38
N ILE A 320 7.42 22.32 22.19
CA ILE A 320 8.35 21.55 21.35
C ILE A 320 8.60 20.19 22.01
N PRO A 321 8.32 19.05 21.33
CA PRO A 321 8.49 17.74 21.90
C PRO A 321 9.95 17.50 22.34
N ARG A 322 10.12 17.02 23.57
CA ARG A 322 11.46 16.71 24.11
C ARG A 322 12.08 15.46 23.47
N THR A 323 11.25 14.57 22.97
CA THR A 323 11.65 13.35 22.30
C THR A 323 11.37 13.46 20.81
N VAL A 324 12.39 13.23 19.99
CA VAL A 324 12.30 13.25 18.52
C VAL A 324 12.23 11.83 17.93
N ILE A 325 12.28 10.82 18.78
CA ILE A 325 12.19 9.39 18.39
C ILE A 325 10.83 8.87 18.82
N ASP A 326 10.06 8.38 17.86
CA ASP A 326 8.82 7.66 18.13
C ASP A 326 9.12 6.37 18.90
N THR A 327 8.76 6.33 20.18
CA THR A 327 8.98 5.17 21.05
C THR A 327 8.14 3.94 20.68
N ASN A 328 7.12 4.11 19.86
CA ASN A 328 6.35 3.01 19.26
C ASN A 328 7.09 2.39 18.07
N ILE A 329 8.19 3.01 17.63
CA ILE A 329 9.10 2.43 16.66
C ILE A 329 9.97 1.43 17.40
N ARG A 330 9.67 0.13 17.31
CA ARG A 330 10.69 -0.87 17.57
C ARG A 330 11.82 -0.60 16.59
N THR A 331 12.92 -0.09 17.08
CA THR A 331 14.19 -0.15 16.39
C THR A 331 14.54 -1.63 16.35
N ASP A 332 14.34 -2.26 15.19
CA ASP A 332 14.96 -3.53 14.90
C ASP A 332 16.47 -3.25 14.85
N VAL A 333 17.09 -3.22 16.01
CA VAL A 333 18.53 -3.26 16.20
C VAL A 333 18.89 -4.73 16.15
N GLY A 334 19.13 -5.21 14.95
CA GLY A 334 19.78 -6.48 14.70
C GLY A 334 21.16 -6.24 14.14
#